data_a93e7de7b6bd84e9ee8700806884f897
#
_entry.id   a93e7de7b6bd84e9ee8700806884f897
#
_cell.length_a   1.000
_cell.length_b   1.000
_cell.length_c   1.000
_cell.angle_alpha   90.00
_cell.angle_beta   90.00
_cell.angle_gamma   90.00
#
_symmetry.space_group_name_H-M   'P 1'
#
loop_
_entity.id
_entity.type
_entity.pdbx_description
1 polymer ?
#
loop_
_entity_poly.entity_id
_entity_poly.type
_entity_poly.pdbx_seq_one_letter_code
_entity_poly.pdbx_strand_id
1 'polypeptide(L)'
;MKNILVCTIIRNQINNLDRWWHQLHELVAHCPEYNFTFSIFENDSTDGTKEWLVKNLSNQENVVFSSVDIGTRQYGSVWSVDRIKNLAHYRQKCLNQVNINIFNKVAYIEPDIEYDAKWCSELINARHPAQLGIVPDIYSAWALRSLNNPKESAFLYDTCATRQTKDDLVWNFESESKWRRETVQPTDLGGADSNCLHTLYSTFNCFCVYNSEAFKTKSSQSEVKWGYTNKGLNTNQTSFRDHDNNISWLDADTAVICEDFREKGYNKIYINTNCLVRHL
;
A
#
# COMPACT_ATOMS: atom_id res chain seq x y z
N MET A 1 0.66 1.76 25.62
CA MET A 1 1.05 1.10 24.37
C MET A 1 0.34 1.79 23.22
N LYS A 2 0.95 1.97 22.05
CA LYS A 2 0.30 2.56 20.87
C LYS A 2 -0.46 1.48 20.12
N ASN A 3 -1.54 1.81 19.44
CA ASN A 3 -2.31 0.86 18.65
C ASN A 3 -2.05 1.06 17.17
N ILE A 4 -1.85 -0.01 16.44
CA ILE A 4 -1.73 -0.02 14.99
C ILE A 4 -2.76 -0.97 14.38
N LEU A 5 -3.41 -0.50 13.32
CA LEU A 5 -4.28 -1.31 12.47
C LEU A 5 -3.49 -1.76 11.25
N VAL A 6 -3.44 -3.06 11.00
CA VAL A 6 -2.93 -3.62 9.75
C VAL A 6 -4.11 -4.03 8.88
N CYS A 7 -4.23 -3.44 7.71
CA CYS A 7 -5.26 -3.73 6.72
C CYS A 7 -4.69 -4.55 5.57
N THR A 8 -5.41 -5.57 5.15
CA THR A 8 -5.07 -6.38 3.97
C THR A 8 -6.32 -6.73 3.19
N ILE A 9 -6.30 -6.47 1.88
CA ILE A 9 -7.32 -6.96 0.96
C ILE A 9 -6.82 -8.22 0.27
N ILE A 10 -7.65 -9.26 0.20
CA ILE A 10 -7.22 -10.59 -0.24
C ILE A 10 -8.18 -11.13 -1.30
N ARG A 11 -7.62 -11.71 -2.37
CA ARG A 11 -8.35 -12.51 -3.34
C ARG A 11 -7.43 -13.52 -4.00
N ASN A 12 -7.76 -14.82 -3.92
CA ASN A 12 -7.01 -15.91 -4.54
C ASN A 12 -5.50 -15.90 -4.15
N GLN A 13 -5.22 -15.97 -2.85
CA GLN A 13 -3.87 -15.86 -2.30
C GLN A 13 -3.43 -17.11 -1.51
N ILE A 14 -4.07 -18.26 -1.71
CA ILE A 14 -3.80 -19.46 -0.90
C ILE A 14 -2.31 -19.82 -0.83
N ASN A 15 -1.57 -19.64 -1.91
CA ASN A 15 -0.14 -19.96 -1.98
C ASN A 15 0.76 -18.99 -1.19
N ASN A 16 0.23 -17.84 -0.81
CA ASN A 16 0.97 -16.78 -0.13
C ASN A 16 0.63 -16.66 1.37
N LEU A 17 -0.53 -17.20 1.81
CA LEU A 17 -1.10 -16.89 3.11
C LEU A 17 -0.25 -17.38 4.29
N ASP A 18 0.35 -18.56 4.22
CA ASP A 18 1.19 -19.07 5.30
C ASP A 18 2.42 -18.18 5.51
N ARG A 19 3.09 -17.80 4.42
CA ARG A 19 4.23 -16.88 4.46
C ARG A 19 3.81 -15.51 4.96
N TRP A 20 2.74 -14.92 4.38
CA TRP A 20 2.23 -13.61 4.75
C TRP A 20 1.91 -13.53 6.24
N TRP A 21 1.20 -14.53 6.78
CA TRP A 21 0.84 -14.57 8.19
C TRP A 21 2.06 -14.72 9.09
N HIS A 22 3.00 -15.56 8.71
CA HIS A 22 4.28 -15.71 9.42
C HIS A 22 5.06 -14.40 9.48
N GLN A 23 5.22 -13.71 8.35
CA GLN A 23 5.92 -12.43 8.27
C GLN A 23 5.24 -11.33 9.10
N LEU A 24 3.91 -11.33 9.20
CA LEU A 24 3.19 -10.42 10.09
C LEU A 24 3.52 -10.69 11.57
N HIS A 25 3.61 -11.94 11.98
CA HIS A 25 4.04 -12.28 13.36
C HIS A 25 5.48 -11.86 13.66
N GLU A 26 6.38 -12.05 12.71
CA GLU A 26 7.75 -11.55 12.84
C GLU A 26 7.78 -10.01 12.94
N LEU A 27 6.96 -9.32 12.15
CA LEU A 27 6.84 -7.86 12.22
C LEU A 27 6.35 -7.39 13.58
N VAL A 28 5.34 -8.05 14.15
CA VAL A 28 4.84 -7.79 15.51
C VAL A 28 5.97 -7.91 16.54
N ALA A 29 6.76 -8.97 16.45
CA ALA A 29 7.89 -9.20 17.38
C ALA A 29 8.95 -8.08 17.33
N HIS A 30 9.13 -7.42 16.18
CA HIS A 30 10.03 -6.27 16.02
C HIS A 30 9.43 -4.91 16.40
N CYS A 31 8.14 -4.89 16.80
CA CYS A 31 7.43 -3.66 17.16
C CYS A 31 6.74 -3.77 18.54
N PRO A 32 7.49 -4.05 19.64
CA PRO A 32 6.90 -4.36 20.96
C PRO A 32 6.18 -3.16 21.61
N GLU A 33 6.35 -1.96 21.06
CA GLU A 33 5.69 -0.74 21.57
C GLU A 33 4.24 -0.60 21.08
N TYR A 34 3.81 -1.49 20.15
CA TYR A 34 2.50 -1.43 19.53
C TYR A 34 1.64 -2.65 19.83
N ASN A 35 0.36 -2.41 20.05
CA ASN A 35 -0.69 -3.44 19.98
C ASN A 35 -1.19 -3.50 18.53
N PHE A 36 -1.15 -4.69 17.93
CA PHE A 36 -1.59 -4.92 16.56
C PHE A 36 -3.02 -5.43 16.53
N THR A 37 -3.82 -4.84 15.66
CA THR A 37 -5.10 -5.37 15.21
C THR A 37 -5.04 -5.57 13.71
N PHE A 38 -5.49 -6.72 13.23
CA PHE A 38 -5.50 -7.05 11.81
C PHE A 38 -6.93 -6.97 11.28
N SER A 39 -7.12 -6.19 10.23
CA SER A 39 -8.38 -6.09 9.50
C SER A 39 -8.19 -6.63 8.10
N ILE A 40 -8.95 -7.67 7.75
CA ILE A 40 -8.80 -8.39 6.49
C ILE A 40 -10.13 -8.37 5.76
N PHE A 41 -10.08 -7.98 4.49
CA PHE A 41 -11.23 -8.04 3.59
C PHE A 41 -10.92 -8.99 2.44
N GLU A 42 -11.65 -10.09 2.39
CA GLU A 42 -11.56 -11.07 1.31
C GLU A 42 -12.81 -10.99 0.45
N ASN A 43 -12.65 -11.10 -0.87
CA ASN A 43 -13.77 -11.22 -1.77
C ASN A 43 -13.52 -12.21 -2.92
N ASP A 44 -14.55 -12.99 -3.23
CA ASP A 44 -14.68 -13.82 -4.43
C ASP A 44 -13.53 -14.82 -4.67
N SER A 45 -12.80 -15.25 -3.64
CA SER A 45 -11.76 -16.28 -3.81
C SER A 45 -12.35 -17.65 -4.10
N THR A 46 -11.64 -18.43 -4.92
CA THR A 46 -12.06 -19.78 -5.38
C THR A 46 -10.95 -20.82 -5.23
N ASP A 47 -9.81 -20.46 -4.61
CA ASP A 47 -8.59 -21.26 -4.55
C ASP A 47 -8.31 -21.89 -3.16
N GLY A 48 -9.24 -21.78 -2.20
CA GLY A 48 -9.04 -22.23 -0.81
C GLY A 48 -8.64 -21.12 0.15
N THR A 49 -8.51 -19.88 -0.32
CA THR A 49 -8.20 -18.69 0.53
C THR A 49 -9.22 -18.53 1.67
N LYS A 50 -10.52 -18.66 1.39
CA LYS A 50 -11.58 -18.49 2.40
C LYS A 50 -11.48 -19.52 3.52
N GLU A 51 -11.30 -20.77 3.16
CA GLU A 51 -11.16 -21.89 4.09
C GLU A 51 -9.92 -21.70 4.97
N TRP A 52 -8.83 -21.24 4.38
CA TRP A 52 -7.60 -20.92 5.13
C TRP A 52 -7.84 -19.82 6.16
N LEU A 53 -8.50 -18.71 5.79
CA LEU A 53 -8.81 -17.60 6.68
C LEU A 53 -9.67 -18.06 7.86
N VAL A 54 -10.74 -18.80 7.58
CA VAL A 54 -11.62 -19.35 8.63
C VAL A 54 -10.84 -20.27 9.58
N LYS A 55 -10.06 -21.20 9.03
CA LYS A 55 -9.31 -22.18 9.81
C LYS A 55 -8.27 -21.54 10.73
N ASN A 56 -7.54 -20.54 10.24
CA ASN A 56 -6.36 -20.01 10.92
C ASN A 56 -6.65 -18.73 11.72
N LEU A 57 -7.68 -17.95 11.36
CA LEU A 57 -7.88 -16.62 11.92
C LEU A 57 -9.15 -16.45 12.77
N SER A 58 -10.15 -17.34 12.69
CA SER A 58 -11.43 -17.17 13.41
C SER A 58 -11.31 -17.09 14.92
N ASN A 59 -10.26 -17.66 15.50
CA ASN A 59 -10.04 -17.71 16.95
C ASN A 59 -8.98 -16.71 17.42
N GLN A 60 -8.53 -15.80 16.54
CA GLN A 60 -7.53 -14.78 16.90
C GLN A 60 -8.25 -13.52 17.40
N GLU A 61 -8.06 -13.16 18.67
CA GLU A 61 -8.75 -12.04 19.32
C GLU A 61 -8.44 -10.67 18.69
N ASN A 62 -7.26 -10.55 18.08
CA ASN A 62 -6.81 -9.30 17.44
C ASN A 62 -7.03 -9.28 15.93
N VAL A 63 -7.84 -10.20 15.38
CA VAL A 63 -8.15 -10.28 13.96
C VAL A 63 -9.65 -10.04 13.74
N VAL A 64 -9.96 -9.14 12.82
CA VAL A 64 -11.30 -8.95 12.27
C VAL A 64 -11.23 -9.24 10.78
N PHE A 65 -12.03 -10.15 10.27
CA PHE A 65 -12.08 -10.38 8.84
C PHE A 65 -13.52 -10.58 8.33
N SER A 66 -13.73 -10.19 7.09
CA SER A 66 -14.93 -10.53 6.33
C SER A 66 -14.54 -11.20 5.03
N SER A 67 -15.32 -12.21 4.67
CA SER A 67 -15.20 -12.96 3.43
C SER A 67 -16.55 -12.95 2.75
N VAL A 68 -16.62 -12.37 1.53
CA VAL A 68 -17.87 -12.11 0.85
C VAL A 68 -17.80 -12.46 -0.64
N ASP A 69 -18.87 -13.03 -1.16
CA ASP A 69 -19.03 -13.23 -2.60
C ASP A 69 -19.83 -12.06 -3.18
N ILE A 70 -19.12 -11.17 -3.86
CA ILE A 70 -19.70 -9.98 -4.50
C ILE A 70 -20.00 -10.27 -5.99
N GLY A 71 -19.37 -11.30 -6.55
CA GLY A 71 -19.47 -11.66 -7.96
C GLY A 71 -18.69 -10.71 -8.87
N THR A 72 -17.64 -10.07 -8.35
CA THR A 72 -16.83 -9.18 -9.15
C THR A 72 -15.87 -9.94 -10.06
N ARG A 73 -15.67 -9.42 -11.27
CA ARG A 73 -14.67 -9.92 -12.20
C ARG A 73 -13.28 -9.97 -11.57
N GLN A 74 -12.52 -11.02 -11.85
CA GLN A 74 -11.10 -11.05 -11.56
C GLN A 74 -10.34 -10.31 -12.66
N TYR A 75 -9.65 -9.24 -12.29
CA TYR A 75 -9.00 -8.35 -13.27
C TYR A 75 -7.55 -8.75 -13.59
N GLY A 76 -6.88 -9.48 -12.70
CA GLY A 76 -5.43 -9.69 -12.85
C GLY A 76 -4.67 -8.36 -12.86
N SER A 77 -3.60 -8.30 -13.65
CA SER A 77 -2.75 -7.09 -13.80
C SER A 77 -3.25 -6.15 -14.91
N VAL A 78 -4.55 -6.02 -15.12
CA VAL A 78 -5.10 -5.13 -16.15
C VAL A 78 -5.39 -3.74 -15.59
N TRP A 79 -5.21 -2.74 -16.43
CA TRP A 79 -5.55 -1.35 -16.12
C TRP A 79 -7.00 -1.10 -16.51
N SER A 80 -7.86 -0.93 -15.52
CA SER A 80 -9.30 -0.76 -15.71
C SER A 80 -9.84 0.19 -14.63
N VAL A 81 -10.76 1.07 -15.04
CA VAL A 81 -11.50 1.96 -14.13
C VAL A 81 -12.21 1.17 -13.05
N ASP A 82 -12.90 0.10 -13.44
CA ASP A 82 -13.66 -0.73 -12.50
C ASP A 82 -12.74 -1.47 -11.52
N ARG A 83 -11.56 -1.91 -11.97
CA ARG A 83 -10.57 -2.51 -11.07
C ARG A 83 -10.13 -1.52 -9.99
N ILE A 84 -9.74 -0.30 -10.36
CA ILE A 84 -9.27 0.71 -9.40
C ILE A 84 -10.39 1.13 -8.45
N LYS A 85 -11.60 1.32 -8.96
CA LYS A 85 -12.79 1.60 -8.16
C LYS A 85 -13.07 0.51 -7.12
N ASN A 86 -12.97 -0.75 -7.54
CA ASN A 86 -13.17 -1.88 -6.65
C ASN A 86 -12.07 -1.97 -5.59
N LEU A 87 -10.79 -1.77 -5.95
CA LEU A 87 -9.68 -1.75 -4.99
C LEU A 87 -9.88 -0.67 -3.93
N ALA A 88 -10.23 0.56 -4.33
CA ALA A 88 -10.55 1.65 -3.41
C ALA A 88 -11.70 1.26 -2.46
N HIS A 89 -12.77 0.67 -3.00
CA HIS A 89 -13.90 0.20 -2.20
C HIS A 89 -13.51 -0.90 -1.19
N TYR A 90 -12.70 -1.87 -1.61
CA TYR A 90 -12.26 -2.96 -0.73
C TYR A 90 -11.33 -2.45 0.37
N ARG A 91 -10.42 -1.52 0.06
CA ARG A 91 -9.57 -0.87 1.09
C ARG A 91 -10.42 -0.10 2.10
N GLN A 92 -11.45 0.63 1.64
CA GLN A 92 -12.37 1.32 2.55
C GLN A 92 -13.19 0.33 3.39
N LYS A 93 -13.66 -0.79 2.80
CA LYS A 93 -14.35 -1.86 3.54
C LYS A 93 -13.46 -2.44 4.62
N CYS A 94 -12.21 -2.73 4.30
CA CYS A 94 -11.22 -3.22 5.25
C CYS A 94 -11.04 -2.23 6.43
N LEU A 95 -10.88 -0.95 6.15
CA LEU A 95 -10.75 0.09 7.16
C LEU A 95 -11.98 0.21 8.07
N ASN A 96 -13.17 0.08 7.50
CA ASN A 96 -14.45 0.29 8.19
C ASN A 96 -14.87 -0.89 9.10
N GLN A 97 -14.13 -2.00 9.11
CA GLN A 97 -14.44 -3.13 10.01
C GLN A 97 -14.16 -2.81 11.48
N VAL A 98 -13.42 -1.76 11.75
CA VAL A 98 -12.96 -1.38 13.09
C VAL A 98 -13.22 0.10 13.39
N ASN A 99 -13.22 0.46 14.67
CA ASN A 99 -13.26 1.86 15.07
C ASN A 99 -11.86 2.49 14.91
N ILE A 100 -11.66 3.26 13.85
CA ILE A 100 -10.38 3.90 13.53
C ILE A 100 -9.87 4.85 14.64
N ASN A 101 -10.75 5.38 15.48
CA ASN A 101 -10.38 6.38 16.49
C ASN A 101 -9.44 5.86 17.59
N ILE A 102 -9.37 4.54 17.79
CA ILE A 102 -8.50 3.94 18.80
C ILE A 102 -7.06 3.70 18.29
N PHE A 103 -6.79 3.85 16.99
CA PHE A 103 -5.49 3.57 16.39
C PHE A 103 -4.64 4.85 16.25
N ASN A 104 -3.33 4.67 16.35
CA ASN A 104 -2.33 5.71 16.11
C ASN A 104 -1.80 5.66 14.66
N LYS A 105 -1.79 4.47 14.07
CA LYS A 105 -1.33 4.22 12.70
C LYS A 105 -2.22 3.22 12.00
N VAL A 106 -2.26 3.32 10.68
CA VAL A 106 -2.85 2.32 9.78
C VAL A 106 -1.75 1.85 8.85
N ALA A 107 -1.54 0.55 8.75
CA ALA A 107 -0.66 -0.04 7.75
C ALA A 107 -1.49 -0.83 6.73
N TYR A 108 -1.22 -0.65 5.45
CA TYR A 108 -1.70 -1.55 4.41
C TYR A 108 -0.53 -2.42 3.96
N ILE A 109 -0.70 -3.74 4.04
CA ILE A 109 0.32 -4.73 3.68
C ILE A 109 -0.32 -5.75 2.75
N GLU A 110 0.17 -5.85 1.52
CA GLU A 110 -0.36 -6.80 0.54
C GLU A 110 0.13 -8.23 0.83
N PRO A 111 -0.67 -9.27 0.50
CA PRO A 111 -0.34 -10.65 0.86
C PRO A 111 0.68 -11.31 -0.08
N ASP A 112 0.89 -10.74 -1.26
CA ASP A 112 1.76 -11.23 -2.33
C ASP A 112 3.13 -10.55 -2.35
N ILE A 113 3.61 -10.14 -1.16
CA ILE A 113 4.96 -9.60 -0.99
C ILE A 113 5.80 -10.46 -0.05
N GLU A 114 7.11 -10.38 -0.24
CA GLU A 114 8.12 -10.91 0.66
C GLU A 114 8.99 -9.76 1.18
N TYR A 115 9.27 -9.75 2.49
CA TYR A 115 10.08 -8.71 3.12
C TYR A 115 10.81 -9.22 4.36
N ASP A 116 11.88 -8.55 4.72
CA ASP A 116 12.54 -8.74 6.02
C ASP A 116 11.80 -7.92 7.09
N ALA A 117 11.18 -8.61 8.05
CA ALA A 117 10.35 -7.99 9.08
C ALA A 117 11.15 -7.06 9.99
N LYS A 118 12.42 -7.35 10.26
CA LYS A 118 13.31 -6.49 11.07
C LYS A 118 13.52 -5.14 10.39
N TRP A 119 13.86 -5.13 9.10
CA TRP A 119 14.07 -3.89 8.36
C TRP A 119 12.75 -3.14 8.13
N CYS A 120 11.68 -3.84 7.74
CA CYS A 120 10.38 -3.21 7.49
C CYS A 120 9.65 -2.75 8.76
N SER A 121 10.05 -3.23 9.95
CA SER A 121 9.56 -2.68 11.22
C SER A 121 9.86 -1.18 11.37
N GLU A 122 10.86 -0.67 10.64
CA GLU A 122 11.19 0.76 10.61
C GLU A 122 10.04 1.62 10.07
N LEU A 123 9.22 1.11 9.15
CA LEU A 123 8.04 1.84 8.66
C LEU A 123 7.03 2.09 9.79
N ILE A 124 6.91 1.14 10.71
CA ILE A 124 6.03 1.25 11.87
C ILE A 124 6.67 2.09 12.96
N ASN A 125 7.93 1.81 13.29
CA ASN A 125 8.63 2.47 14.39
C ASN A 125 9.00 3.92 14.04
N ALA A 126 9.31 4.21 12.77
CA ALA A 126 9.73 5.51 12.24
C ALA A 126 10.89 6.13 13.05
N ARG A 127 11.87 5.30 13.43
CA ARG A 127 13.01 5.74 14.26
C ARG A 127 13.95 6.64 13.49
N HIS A 128 14.24 6.28 12.24
CA HIS A 128 15.13 7.08 11.39
C HIS A 128 14.56 8.46 11.06
N PRO A 129 13.30 8.61 10.58
CA PRO A 129 12.70 9.93 10.43
C PRO A 129 12.68 10.73 11.74
N ALA A 130 12.40 10.08 12.87
CA ALA A 130 12.36 10.75 14.18
C ALA A 130 13.73 11.32 14.59
N GLN A 131 14.83 10.65 14.25
CA GLN A 131 16.20 11.19 14.47
C GLN A 131 16.46 12.46 13.66
N LEU A 132 15.78 12.63 12.52
CA LEU A 132 15.83 13.83 11.68
C LEU A 132 14.76 14.89 12.06
N GLY A 133 14.02 14.68 13.16
CA GLY A 133 12.93 15.56 13.57
C GLY A 133 11.68 15.47 12.69
N ILE A 134 11.54 14.37 11.93
CA ILE A 134 10.45 14.15 10.98
C ILE A 134 9.44 13.17 11.58
N VAL A 135 8.16 13.49 11.47
CA VAL A 135 7.04 12.57 11.72
C VAL A 135 6.32 12.38 10.39
N PRO A 136 6.46 11.22 9.72
CA PRO A 136 5.79 10.97 8.46
C PRO A 136 4.26 10.89 8.62
N ASP A 137 3.53 11.44 7.66
CA ASP A 137 2.09 11.23 7.51
C ASP A 137 1.80 9.98 6.69
N ILE A 138 2.65 9.71 5.70
CA ILE A 138 2.67 8.48 4.91
C ILE A 138 4.11 8.01 4.78
N TYR A 139 4.35 6.72 5.06
CA TYR A 139 5.68 6.12 5.04
C TYR A 139 5.65 4.74 4.42
N SER A 140 6.28 4.55 3.27
CA SER A 140 6.21 3.32 2.51
C SER A 140 7.55 2.61 2.37
N ALA A 141 7.47 1.32 2.10
CA ALA A 141 8.59 0.51 1.65
C ALA A 141 9.01 0.86 0.21
N TRP A 142 10.10 0.28 -0.24
CA TRP A 142 10.53 0.23 -1.63
C TRP A 142 10.17 -1.12 -2.23
N ALA A 143 9.16 -1.15 -3.11
CA ALA A 143 8.71 -2.40 -3.72
C ALA A 143 9.46 -2.68 -5.03
N LEU A 144 10.08 -3.84 -5.09
CA LEU A 144 10.70 -4.37 -6.30
C LEU A 144 9.90 -5.54 -6.85
N ARG A 145 9.73 -5.59 -8.15
CA ARG A 145 9.19 -6.77 -8.81
C ARG A 145 10.26 -7.83 -8.92
N SER A 146 9.95 -9.04 -8.47
CA SER A 146 10.76 -10.21 -8.77
C SER A 146 10.64 -10.52 -10.26
N LEU A 147 11.77 -10.57 -10.95
CA LEU A 147 11.81 -11.05 -12.32
C LEU A 147 12.08 -12.57 -12.30
N ASN A 148 11.39 -13.30 -13.16
CA ASN A 148 11.61 -14.75 -13.33
C ASN A 148 13.03 -15.08 -13.82
N ASN A 149 13.79 -14.08 -14.25
CA ASN A 149 15.15 -14.18 -14.69
C ASN A 149 16.10 -13.46 -13.72
N PRO A 150 16.94 -14.16 -12.95
CA PRO A 150 17.87 -13.55 -12.01
C PRO A 150 18.94 -12.66 -12.65
N LYS A 151 19.04 -12.65 -13.99
CA LYS A 151 19.96 -11.76 -14.74
C LYS A 151 19.34 -10.41 -15.10
N GLU A 152 18.05 -10.24 -14.91
CA GLU A 152 17.38 -8.97 -15.13
C GLU A 152 17.41 -8.13 -13.85
N SER A 153 17.66 -6.84 -14.01
CA SER A 153 17.65 -5.91 -12.90
C SER A 153 16.26 -5.83 -12.27
N ALA A 154 16.16 -5.96 -10.96
CA ALA A 154 14.92 -5.67 -10.26
C ALA A 154 14.52 -4.20 -10.52
N PHE A 155 13.24 -3.93 -10.69
CA PHE A 155 12.74 -2.58 -10.93
C PHE A 155 11.60 -2.23 -9.98
N LEU A 156 11.38 -0.93 -9.79
CA LEU A 156 10.28 -0.44 -8.97
C LEU A 156 8.94 -1.01 -9.48
N TYR A 157 8.21 -1.68 -8.59
CA TYR A 157 6.95 -2.32 -8.94
C TYR A 157 5.79 -1.32 -9.04
N ASP A 158 5.63 -0.48 -8.03
CA ASP A 158 4.44 0.37 -7.89
C ASP A 158 4.62 1.75 -8.52
N THR A 159 4.81 1.74 -9.85
CA THR A 159 5.00 2.99 -10.62
C THR A 159 3.73 3.83 -10.72
N CYS A 160 2.56 3.23 -10.51
CA CYS A 160 1.27 3.94 -10.61
C CYS A 160 0.99 4.83 -9.41
N ALA A 161 1.44 4.41 -8.22
CA ALA A 161 1.23 5.17 -6.99
C ALA A 161 2.43 6.05 -6.62
N THR A 162 3.62 5.73 -7.09
CA THR A 162 4.85 6.42 -6.69
C THR A 162 5.15 7.57 -7.62
N ARG A 163 5.10 8.81 -7.08
CA ARG A 163 5.34 10.06 -7.82
C ARG A 163 6.28 10.95 -7.03
N GLN A 164 7.22 11.56 -7.71
CA GLN A 164 8.11 12.57 -7.11
C GLN A 164 7.42 13.94 -7.02
N THR A 165 6.68 14.30 -8.04
CA THR A 165 5.94 15.58 -8.13
C THR A 165 4.48 15.36 -8.53
N LYS A 166 3.65 16.38 -8.39
CA LYS A 166 2.26 16.35 -8.86
C LYS A 166 2.16 16.13 -10.37
N ASP A 167 3.12 16.64 -11.10
CA ASP A 167 3.14 16.67 -12.57
C ASP A 167 3.78 15.42 -13.18
N ASP A 168 4.26 14.49 -12.35
CA ASP A 168 4.75 13.22 -12.85
C ASP A 168 3.60 12.46 -13.53
N LEU A 169 3.82 12.18 -14.82
CA LEU A 169 2.84 11.47 -15.63
C LEU A 169 2.65 10.06 -15.09
N VAL A 170 1.41 9.79 -14.72
CA VAL A 170 0.96 8.47 -14.38
C VAL A 170 0.70 7.74 -15.65
N TRP A 171 1.48 6.97 -16.23
CA TRP A 171 1.13 6.07 -17.32
C TRP A 171 1.18 6.60 -18.77
N ASN A 172 2.28 6.42 -19.33
CA ASN A 172 2.44 5.79 -20.62
C ASN A 172 3.64 4.82 -20.51
N PHE A 173 3.73 3.85 -21.37
CA PHE A 173 4.79 2.86 -21.38
C PHE A 173 6.20 3.48 -21.46
N GLU A 174 6.34 4.64 -22.06
CA GLU A 174 7.59 5.39 -22.19
C GLU A 174 7.98 6.07 -20.88
N SER A 175 7.04 6.72 -20.18
CA SER A 175 7.30 7.37 -18.91
C SER A 175 7.61 6.32 -17.83
N GLU A 176 6.92 5.19 -17.84
CA GLU A 176 7.21 4.07 -16.99
C GLU A 176 8.62 3.51 -17.24
N SER A 177 8.99 3.30 -18.48
CA SER A 177 10.31 2.79 -18.84
C SER A 177 11.43 3.78 -18.53
N LYS A 178 11.18 5.09 -18.64
CA LYS A 178 12.11 6.14 -18.27
C LYS A 178 12.28 6.20 -16.75
N TRP A 179 11.18 6.22 -16.02
CA TRP A 179 11.16 6.25 -14.56
C TRP A 179 11.85 5.02 -13.94
N ARG A 180 11.60 3.82 -14.48
CA ARG A 180 12.27 2.59 -14.07
C ARG A 180 13.78 2.61 -14.28
N ARG A 181 14.27 3.35 -15.28
CA ARG A 181 15.69 3.45 -15.61
C ARG A 181 16.40 4.58 -14.88
N GLU A 182 15.71 5.68 -14.61
CA GLU A 182 16.30 6.90 -14.05
C GLU A 182 16.10 7.02 -12.53
N THR A 183 15.11 6.31 -11.97
CA THR A 183 14.85 6.34 -10.53
C THR A 183 15.64 5.26 -9.83
N VAL A 184 16.48 5.69 -8.90
CA VAL A 184 17.24 4.89 -7.92
C VAL A 184 17.54 3.47 -8.38
N GLN A 185 18.76 3.24 -8.83
CA GLN A 185 19.24 1.90 -9.14
C GLN A 185 19.30 1.06 -7.85
N PRO A 186 19.01 -0.24 -7.90
CA PRO A 186 19.16 -1.14 -6.74
C PRO A 186 20.56 -1.13 -6.09
N THR A 187 21.58 -0.70 -6.82
CA THR A 187 22.93 -0.50 -6.33
C THR A 187 23.04 0.63 -5.31
N ASP A 188 22.09 1.58 -5.34
CA ASP A 188 22.00 2.67 -4.38
C ASP A 188 21.28 2.24 -3.09
N LEU A 189 20.75 1.02 -3.06
CA LEU A 189 20.04 0.40 -1.92
C LEU A 189 21.01 -0.33 -0.97
N GLY A 190 22.30 -0.24 -1.21
CA GLY A 190 23.30 -0.97 -0.45
C GLY A 190 23.68 -0.31 0.87
N GLY A 191 23.10 -0.79 1.96
CA GLY A 191 23.59 -0.56 3.31
C GLY A 191 22.99 0.67 4.00
N ALA A 192 23.14 0.73 5.30
CA ALA A 192 22.65 1.77 6.23
C ALA A 192 23.07 3.20 5.85
N ASP A 193 22.69 3.65 4.67
CA ASP A 193 22.98 4.99 4.19
C ASP A 193 21.98 5.98 4.82
N SER A 194 22.52 7.11 5.27
CA SER A 194 21.75 8.24 5.79
C SER A 194 20.75 8.82 4.78
N ASN A 195 20.86 8.44 3.51
CA ASN A 195 20.04 8.92 2.40
C ASN A 195 18.89 7.98 1.99
N CYS A 196 18.50 7.00 2.82
CA CYS A 196 17.44 6.07 2.49
C CYS A 196 16.02 6.67 2.51
N LEU A 197 15.85 7.88 3.03
CA LEU A 197 14.57 8.56 3.20
C LEU A 197 14.35 9.59 2.08
N HIS A 198 13.42 9.32 1.17
CA HIS A 198 13.12 10.21 0.06
C HIS A 198 11.71 10.77 0.18
N THR A 199 11.58 12.09 -0.01
CA THR A 199 10.28 12.77 -0.07
C THR A 199 9.61 12.50 -1.41
N LEU A 200 8.33 12.15 -1.37
CA LEU A 200 7.53 11.89 -2.56
C LEU A 200 6.24 12.71 -2.56
N TYR A 201 5.64 12.85 -3.74
CA TYR A 201 4.30 13.41 -3.87
C TYR A 201 3.24 12.36 -3.50
N SER A 202 3.39 11.12 -3.95
CA SER A 202 2.56 10.00 -3.57
C SER A 202 3.37 8.69 -3.53
N THR A 203 2.91 7.72 -2.76
CA THR A 203 3.53 6.40 -2.63
C THR A 203 2.57 5.38 -2.02
N PHE A 204 2.80 4.08 -2.31
CA PHE A 204 2.16 2.96 -1.63
C PHE A 204 3.12 1.77 -1.47
N ASN A 205 3.65 1.24 -2.59
CA ASN A 205 4.69 0.22 -2.63
C ASN A 205 4.36 -1.06 -1.81
N CYS A 206 3.12 -1.53 -1.88
CA CYS A 206 2.62 -2.77 -1.29
C CYS A 206 2.73 -2.89 0.24
N PHE A 207 3.55 -2.06 0.88
CA PHE A 207 3.64 -1.90 2.33
C PHE A 207 3.77 -0.41 2.66
N CYS A 208 2.68 0.16 3.16
CA CYS A 208 2.59 1.58 3.46
C CYS A 208 1.93 1.82 4.82
N VAL A 209 2.51 2.72 5.60
CA VAL A 209 2.02 3.13 6.92
C VAL A 209 1.53 4.57 6.87
N TYR A 210 0.35 4.79 7.39
CA TYR A 210 -0.38 6.06 7.38
C TYR A 210 -0.57 6.57 8.81
N ASN A 211 -0.51 7.87 8.99
CA ASN A 211 -0.98 8.55 10.18
C ASN A 211 -2.50 8.40 10.30
N SER A 212 -2.98 7.74 11.35
CA SER A 212 -4.42 7.46 11.51
C SER A 212 -5.27 8.71 11.69
N GLU A 213 -4.70 9.83 12.16
CA GLU A 213 -5.43 11.08 12.36
C GLU A 213 -6.08 11.60 11.08
N ALA A 214 -5.47 11.32 9.91
CA ALA A 214 -6.04 11.71 8.63
C ALA A 214 -7.34 10.97 8.28
N PHE A 215 -7.53 9.76 8.81
CA PHE A 215 -8.76 8.98 8.62
C PHE A 215 -9.85 9.28 9.63
N LYS A 216 -9.55 10.03 10.71
CA LYS A 216 -10.51 10.32 11.76
C LYS A 216 -11.39 11.50 11.36
N THR A 217 -12.68 11.42 11.67
CA THR A 217 -13.62 12.52 11.44
C THR A 217 -13.27 13.69 12.34
N LYS A 218 -13.00 14.84 11.76
CA LYS A 218 -12.84 16.11 12.49
C LYS A 218 -14.08 16.97 12.27
N SER A 219 -14.51 17.68 13.29
CA SER A 219 -15.77 18.45 13.31
C SER A 219 -15.89 19.54 12.22
N SER A 220 -14.81 19.90 11.54
CA SER A 220 -14.77 20.94 10.50
C SER A 220 -14.19 20.50 9.16
N GLN A 221 -13.78 19.25 9.03
CA GLN A 221 -13.14 18.73 7.81
C GLN A 221 -13.75 17.37 7.43
N SER A 222 -13.91 17.12 6.14
CA SER A 222 -14.30 15.79 5.66
C SER A 222 -13.21 14.78 5.99
N GLU A 223 -13.63 13.58 6.36
CA GLU A 223 -12.76 12.43 6.59
C GLU A 223 -11.97 12.06 5.31
N VAL A 224 -10.71 11.71 5.46
CA VAL A 224 -9.94 11.10 4.35
C VAL A 224 -10.42 9.68 4.13
N LYS A 225 -10.71 9.34 2.89
CA LYS A 225 -11.24 8.03 2.50
C LYS A 225 -10.51 7.48 1.29
N TRP A 226 -10.43 6.16 1.22
CA TRP A 226 -10.05 5.50 -0.02
C TRP A 226 -11.06 5.80 -1.10
N GLY A 227 -10.57 6.24 -2.23
CA GLY A 227 -11.40 6.63 -3.36
C GLY A 227 -10.71 6.39 -4.68
N TYR A 228 -11.32 6.85 -5.73
CA TYR A 228 -10.75 6.84 -7.08
C TYR A 228 -11.17 8.12 -7.80
N THR A 229 -10.42 8.49 -8.81
CA THR A 229 -10.82 9.55 -9.73
C THR A 229 -10.65 9.09 -11.17
N ASN A 230 -11.59 9.53 -12.03
CA ASN A 230 -11.51 9.34 -13.46
C ASN A 230 -11.13 10.66 -14.19
N LYS A 231 -10.71 11.68 -13.44
CA LYS A 231 -10.34 12.99 -13.98
C LYS A 231 -8.83 13.21 -14.05
N GLY A 232 -8.05 12.28 -13.47
CA GLY A 232 -6.62 12.47 -13.24
C GLY A 232 -6.34 13.55 -12.18
N LEU A 233 -5.29 13.38 -11.41
CA LEU A 233 -4.80 14.39 -10.46
C LEU A 233 -3.94 15.42 -11.15
N ASN A 234 -3.37 15.06 -12.29
CA ASN A 234 -2.51 15.91 -13.10
C ASN A 234 -3.29 16.50 -14.28
N THR A 235 -3.34 17.83 -14.39
CA THR A 235 -4.03 18.55 -15.46
C THR A 235 -3.37 18.36 -16.84
N ASN A 236 -2.13 17.87 -16.89
CA ASN A 236 -1.40 17.59 -18.14
C ASN A 236 -1.58 16.13 -18.61
N GLN A 237 -2.37 15.33 -17.91
CA GLN A 237 -2.67 13.98 -18.35
C GLN A 237 -3.52 13.98 -19.62
N THR A 238 -3.13 13.14 -20.56
CA THR A 238 -3.97 12.82 -21.71
C THR A 238 -4.88 11.64 -21.35
N SER A 239 -6.13 11.67 -21.79
CA SER A 239 -7.02 10.52 -21.68
C SER A 239 -6.43 9.31 -22.41
N PHE A 240 -6.67 8.13 -21.90
CA PHE A 240 -6.31 6.87 -22.56
C PHE A 240 -7.50 5.90 -22.55
N ARG A 241 -7.43 4.89 -23.38
CA ARG A 241 -8.39 3.79 -23.32
C ARG A 241 -7.86 2.72 -22.38
N ASP A 242 -8.67 2.37 -21.40
CA ASP A 242 -8.37 1.26 -20.49
C ASP A 242 -8.60 -0.09 -21.19
N HIS A 243 -8.32 -1.19 -20.49
CA HIS A 243 -8.51 -2.54 -21.03
C HIS A 243 -9.98 -2.90 -21.31
N ASP A 244 -10.91 -2.15 -20.75
CA ASP A 244 -12.34 -2.29 -21.02
C ASP A 244 -12.83 -1.32 -22.09
N ASN A 245 -11.88 -0.65 -22.79
CA ASN A 245 -12.11 0.30 -23.87
C ASN A 245 -12.82 1.61 -23.45
N ASN A 246 -12.85 1.92 -22.14
CA ASN A 246 -13.35 3.19 -21.64
C ASN A 246 -12.31 4.28 -21.79
N ILE A 247 -12.75 5.49 -22.12
CA ILE A 247 -11.87 6.66 -22.05
C ILE A 247 -11.72 7.07 -20.60
N SER A 248 -10.49 7.13 -20.12
CA SER A 248 -10.18 7.34 -18.71
C SER A 248 -9.06 8.34 -18.49
N TRP A 249 -9.10 9.01 -17.32
CA TRP A 249 -8.08 9.89 -16.76
C TRP A 249 -7.60 9.29 -15.43
N LEU A 250 -7.48 8.00 -15.39
CA LEU A 250 -7.43 7.21 -14.18
C LEU A 250 -6.13 7.41 -13.41
N ASP A 251 -6.28 7.64 -12.11
CA ASP A 251 -5.20 7.51 -11.14
C ASP A 251 -5.41 6.26 -10.28
N ALA A 252 -4.31 5.67 -9.80
CA ALA A 252 -4.38 4.58 -8.83
C ALA A 252 -5.07 5.05 -7.54
N ASP A 253 -5.88 4.19 -6.93
CA ASP A 253 -6.52 4.44 -5.65
C ASP A 253 -5.49 4.82 -4.57
N THR A 254 -4.32 4.22 -4.64
CA THR A 254 -3.17 4.45 -3.76
C THR A 254 -2.48 5.81 -3.99
N ALA A 255 -2.61 6.42 -5.16
CA ALA A 255 -2.18 7.79 -5.40
C ALA A 255 -3.24 8.80 -4.94
N VAL A 256 -4.52 8.49 -5.16
CA VAL A 256 -5.64 9.35 -4.77
C VAL A 256 -5.68 9.55 -3.25
N ILE A 257 -5.44 8.51 -2.45
CA ILE A 257 -5.39 8.65 -0.99
C ILE A 257 -4.28 9.62 -0.54
N CYS A 258 -3.15 9.67 -1.24
CA CYS A 258 -2.08 10.61 -0.93
C CYS A 258 -2.49 12.06 -1.22
N GLU A 259 -3.28 12.30 -2.26
CA GLU A 259 -3.83 13.62 -2.56
C GLU A 259 -4.84 14.03 -1.48
N ASP A 260 -5.75 13.15 -1.08
CA ASP A 260 -6.69 13.39 0.01
C ASP A 260 -5.97 13.74 1.32
N PHE A 261 -4.86 13.08 1.63
CA PHE A 261 -4.01 13.43 2.78
C PHE A 261 -3.46 14.84 2.65
N ARG A 262 -2.94 15.22 1.47
CA ARG A 262 -2.40 16.56 1.22
C ARG A 262 -3.45 17.65 1.37
N GLU A 263 -4.64 17.44 0.83
CA GLU A 263 -5.77 18.37 0.96
C GLU A 263 -6.18 18.59 2.43
N LYS A 264 -5.91 17.63 3.31
CA LYS A 264 -6.13 17.72 4.76
C LYS A 264 -4.93 18.23 5.55
N GLY A 265 -3.85 18.59 4.87
CA GLY A 265 -2.62 19.12 5.48
C GLY A 265 -1.61 18.05 5.91
N TYR A 266 -1.85 16.78 5.60
CA TYR A 266 -0.92 15.66 5.84
C TYR A 266 -0.04 15.45 4.61
N ASN A 267 1.08 16.18 4.53
CA ASN A 267 1.90 16.26 3.32
C ASN A 267 3.31 15.69 3.46
N LYS A 268 3.64 15.11 4.62
CA LYS A 268 4.93 14.49 4.89
C LYS A 268 4.93 13.04 4.39
N ILE A 269 5.15 12.88 3.09
CA ILE A 269 5.08 11.60 2.39
C ILE A 269 6.50 11.15 2.04
N TYR A 270 6.88 9.97 2.51
CA TYR A 270 8.23 9.45 2.37
C TYR A 270 8.24 7.99 1.95
N ILE A 271 9.29 7.63 1.23
CA ILE A 271 9.67 6.24 0.96
C ILE A 271 11.00 5.94 1.65
N ASN A 272 11.14 4.73 2.18
CA ASN A 272 12.39 4.24 2.76
C ASN A 272 12.96 3.13 1.89
N THR A 273 14.09 3.42 1.23
CA THR A 273 14.74 2.47 0.32
C THR A 273 15.46 1.32 1.03
N ASN A 274 15.66 1.42 2.36
CA ASN A 274 16.17 0.31 3.17
C ASN A 274 15.06 -0.69 3.58
N CYS A 275 13.80 -0.29 3.49
CA CYS A 275 12.65 -1.17 3.74
C CYS A 275 12.23 -1.82 2.42
N LEU A 276 13.01 -2.80 1.98
CA LEU A 276 12.79 -3.48 0.72
C LEU A 276 11.68 -4.52 0.82
N VAL A 277 10.73 -4.47 -0.11
CA VAL A 277 9.74 -5.53 -0.31
C VAL A 277 9.83 -6.07 -1.75
N ARG A 278 9.59 -7.35 -1.90
CA ARG A 278 9.57 -8.03 -3.20
C ARG A 278 8.15 -8.45 -3.52
N HIS A 279 7.60 -7.97 -4.60
CA HIS A 279 6.32 -8.44 -5.14
C HIS A 279 6.53 -9.75 -5.90
N LEU A 280 5.70 -10.74 -5.63
CA LEU A 280 5.81 -12.14 -6.11
C LEU A 280 5.02 -12.43 -7.36
#